data_ea9b9d78a93ae29576edc6720b7651bb
#
_entry.id   ea9b9d78a93ae29576edc6720b7651bb
#
_cell.length_a   1.000
_cell.length_b   1.000
_cell.length_c   1.000
_cell.angle_alpha   90.00
_cell.angle_beta   90.00
_cell.angle_gamma   90.00
#
_symmetry.space_group_name_H-M   'P 1'
#
loop_
_entity.id
_entity.type
_entity.pdbx_description
1 polymer ?
#
loop_
_entity_poly.entity_id
_entity_poly.type
_entity_poly.pdbx_seq_one_letter_code
_entity_poly.pdbx_strand_id
1 'polypeptide(L)'
;MQIQEDLDQLINILPPSIQSIIQVHPQKHVLVEIIMDLGRRPEARFPTYVDYLSPKLVTWQDLDYSVKRLSHFTDDNRAGIERTLHRISCIRNRQGLVIGLTCRVGRAIYGTINIIRDLLESKKSILVLGQPGVGKTTMIREIARVSANEMAKRVVIIDTSNEIAGDSDIPHVGIGRARRTHVSHTNLQHNVMIE
;
A
#
# COMPACT_ATOMS: atom_id res chain seq x y z
N MET A 1 -8.98 3.73 -14.90
CA MET A 1 -8.05 4.87 -14.93
C MET A 1 -7.20 4.93 -13.65
N GLN A 2 -7.77 5.02 -12.47
CA GLN A 2 -7.04 5.22 -11.21
C GLN A 2 -6.04 4.09 -10.85
N ILE A 3 -6.38 2.82 -11.07
CA ILE A 3 -5.47 1.67 -10.81
C ILE A 3 -4.21 1.75 -11.67
N GLN A 4 -4.30 2.28 -12.86
CA GLN A 4 -3.17 2.44 -13.78
C GLN A 4 -2.23 3.56 -13.30
N GLU A 5 -2.79 4.69 -12.87
CA GLU A 5 -2.01 5.84 -12.37
C GLU A 5 -1.25 5.48 -11.09
N ASP A 6 -1.86 4.71 -10.19
CA ASP A 6 -1.20 4.24 -8.97
C ASP A 6 -0.01 3.31 -9.30
N LEU A 7 -0.18 2.38 -10.25
CA LEU A 7 0.89 1.48 -10.65
C LEU A 7 2.07 2.22 -11.29
N ASP A 8 1.79 3.23 -12.11
CA ASP A 8 2.84 4.05 -12.73
C ASP A 8 3.66 4.81 -11.68
N GLN A 9 3.05 5.23 -10.56
CA GLN A 9 3.78 5.82 -9.44
C GLN A 9 4.76 4.82 -8.80
N LEU A 10 4.35 3.55 -8.63
CA LEU A 10 5.26 2.51 -8.15
C LEU A 10 6.41 2.27 -9.14
N ILE A 11 6.11 2.21 -10.43
CA ILE A 11 7.14 1.99 -11.46
C ILE A 11 8.15 3.13 -11.46
N ASN A 12 7.72 4.37 -11.26
CA ASN A 12 8.59 5.56 -11.28
C ASN A 12 9.63 5.60 -10.15
N ILE A 13 9.46 4.88 -9.06
CA ILE A 13 10.48 4.79 -8.01
C ILE A 13 11.57 3.74 -8.33
N LEU A 14 11.35 2.86 -9.29
CA LEU A 14 12.30 1.80 -9.66
C LEU A 14 13.44 2.34 -10.53
N PRO A 15 14.60 1.66 -10.59
CA PRO A 15 15.66 2.01 -11.52
C PRO A 15 15.18 1.98 -12.99
N PRO A 16 15.68 2.86 -13.86
CA PRO A 16 15.23 2.98 -15.26
C PRO A 16 15.29 1.66 -16.06
N SER A 17 16.29 0.82 -15.77
CA SER A 17 16.45 -0.51 -16.39
C SER A 17 15.31 -1.46 -16.03
N ILE A 18 14.74 -1.34 -14.84
CA ILE A 18 13.60 -2.14 -14.38
C ILE A 18 12.30 -1.52 -14.84
N GLN A 19 12.18 -0.19 -14.77
CA GLN A 19 11.01 0.55 -15.25
C GLN A 19 10.66 0.17 -16.68
N SER A 20 11.63 0.25 -17.62
CA SER A 20 11.42 -0.02 -19.03
C SER A 20 10.87 -1.43 -19.30
N ILE A 21 11.28 -2.41 -18.51
CA ILE A 21 10.84 -3.81 -18.67
C ILE A 21 9.40 -3.97 -18.13
N ILE A 22 9.12 -3.43 -16.95
CA ILE A 22 7.77 -3.53 -16.35
C ILE A 22 6.74 -2.76 -17.16
N GLN A 23 7.09 -1.59 -17.72
CA GLN A 23 6.16 -0.78 -18.49
C GLN A 23 5.60 -1.53 -19.71
N VAL A 24 6.41 -2.34 -20.37
CA VAL A 24 6.02 -3.14 -21.54
C VAL A 24 5.57 -4.55 -21.21
N HIS A 25 5.63 -4.94 -19.92
CA HIS A 25 5.28 -6.30 -19.50
C HIS A 25 3.79 -6.58 -19.75
N PRO A 26 3.42 -7.67 -20.45
CA PRO A 26 2.04 -7.94 -20.86
C PRO A 26 1.08 -8.13 -19.67
N GLN A 27 1.58 -8.61 -18.55
CA GLN A 27 0.79 -8.84 -17.34
C GLN A 27 1.03 -7.81 -16.22
N LYS A 28 1.56 -6.63 -16.53
CA LYS A 28 1.80 -5.59 -15.51
C LYS A 28 0.56 -5.26 -14.67
N HIS A 29 -0.64 -5.38 -15.26
CA HIS A 29 -1.91 -5.09 -14.60
C HIS A 29 -2.25 -6.03 -13.44
N VAL A 30 -1.68 -7.24 -13.40
CA VAL A 30 -1.83 -8.22 -12.32
C VAL A 30 -0.56 -8.39 -11.48
N LEU A 31 0.44 -7.52 -11.65
CA LEU A 31 1.66 -7.52 -10.85
C LEU A 31 1.32 -7.48 -9.35
N VAL A 32 1.93 -8.36 -8.57
CA VAL A 32 1.74 -8.44 -7.12
C VAL A 32 2.82 -7.67 -6.37
N GLU A 33 4.08 -7.95 -6.68
CA GLU A 33 5.22 -7.26 -6.05
C GLU A 33 6.47 -7.35 -6.91
N ILE A 34 7.40 -6.43 -6.67
CA ILE A 34 8.75 -6.44 -7.23
C ILE A 34 9.75 -6.55 -6.09
N ILE A 35 10.73 -7.44 -6.23
CA ILE A 35 11.78 -7.68 -5.25
C ILE A 35 13.12 -7.30 -5.86
N MET A 36 13.87 -6.50 -5.13
CA MET A 36 15.22 -6.07 -5.47
C MET A 36 16.14 -6.33 -4.28
N ASP A 37 16.88 -7.43 -4.29
CA ASP A 37 17.88 -7.75 -3.29
C ASP A 37 19.28 -7.56 -3.85
N LEU A 38 20.17 -6.95 -3.08
CA LEU A 38 21.55 -6.67 -3.46
C LEU A 38 22.26 -7.97 -3.93
N GLY A 39 22.87 -7.93 -5.10
CA GLY A 39 23.59 -9.07 -5.67
C GLY A 39 22.69 -10.21 -6.18
N ARG A 40 21.38 -10.00 -6.28
CA ARG A 40 20.42 -10.94 -6.88
C ARG A 40 19.76 -10.34 -8.10
N ARG A 41 19.18 -11.16 -8.96
CA ARG A 41 18.38 -10.70 -10.10
C ARG A 41 17.08 -10.11 -9.59
N PRO A 42 16.61 -8.95 -10.11
CA PRO A 42 15.32 -8.39 -9.72
C PRO A 42 14.18 -9.28 -10.19
N GLU A 43 13.21 -9.53 -9.30
CA GLU A 43 12.07 -10.39 -9.54
C GLU A 43 10.77 -9.59 -9.60
N ALA A 44 9.88 -9.92 -10.53
CA ALA A 44 8.46 -9.54 -10.51
C ALA A 44 7.62 -10.76 -10.18
N ARG A 45 6.73 -10.63 -9.20
CA ARG A 45 5.81 -11.68 -8.80
C ARG A 45 4.41 -11.40 -9.28
N PHE A 46 3.83 -12.41 -9.89
CA PHE A 46 2.48 -12.45 -10.39
C PHE A 46 1.67 -13.52 -9.64
N PRO A 47 0.34 -13.58 -9.72
CA PRO A 47 -0.47 -14.53 -8.95
C PRO A 47 -0.09 -16.00 -9.13
N THR A 48 0.43 -16.38 -10.29
CA THR A 48 0.70 -17.78 -10.67
C THR A 48 2.16 -18.07 -11.01
N TYR A 49 3.03 -17.06 -11.13
CA TYR A 49 4.42 -17.25 -11.50
C TYR A 49 5.31 -16.09 -11.04
N VAL A 50 6.61 -16.30 -11.15
CA VAL A 50 7.66 -15.29 -10.92
C VAL A 50 8.43 -15.10 -12.22
N ASP A 51 8.76 -13.85 -12.55
CA ASP A 51 9.60 -13.49 -13.69
C ASP A 51 10.82 -12.68 -13.24
N TYR A 52 11.97 -12.93 -13.88
CA TYR A 52 13.16 -12.13 -13.67
C TYR A 52 13.21 -10.96 -14.64
N LEU A 53 13.19 -9.75 -14.11
CA LEU A 53 13.14 -8.53 -14.90
C LEU A 53 14.44 -8.20 -15.61
N SER A 54 15.57 -8.76 -15.17
CA SER A 54 16.88 -8.50 -15.77
C SER A 54 17.84 -9.68 -15.52
N PRO A 55 18.75 -9.97 -16.44
CA PRO A 55 19.89 -10.85 -16.19
C PRO A 55 20.94 -10.19 -15.26
N LYS A 56 20.95 -8.85 -15.18
CA LYS A 56 21.87 -8.10 -14.31
C LYS A 56 21.44 -8.20 -12.85
N LEU A 57 22.43 -8.23 -11.97
CA LEU A 57 22.22 -8.25 -10.53
C LEU A 57 21.91 -6.82 -10.02
N VAL A 58 21.08 -6.72 -9.02
CA VAL A 58 20.78 -5.46 -8.31
C VAL A 58 22.05 -4.94 -7.66
N THR A 59 22.34 -3.68 -7.88
CA THR A 59 23.49 -2.96 -7.34
C THR A 59 23.10 -2.02 -6.20
N TRP A 60 24.09 -1.49 -5.50
CA TRP A 60 23.89 -0.42 -4.50
C TRP A 60 23.24 0.82 -5.12
N GLN A 61 23.62 1.18 -6.35
CA GLN A 61 23.05 2.32 -7.06
C GLN A 61 21.57 2.12 -7.37
N ASP A 62 21.15 0.90 -7.69
CA ASP A 62 19.74 0.58 -7.97
C ASP A 62 18.89 0.75 -6.71
N LEU A 63 19.37 0.25 -5.56
CA LEU A 63 18.67 0.40 -4.29
C LEU A 63 18.62 1.87 -3.84
N ASP A 64 19.74 2.58 -3.91
CA ASP A 64 19.84 4.01 -3.56
C ASP A 64 18.93 4.88 -4.45
N TYR A 65 18.83 4.56 -5.77
CA TYR A 65 17.93 5.21 -6.70
C TYR A 65 16.47 5.14 -6.22
N SER A 66 16.04 3.96 -5.79
CA SER A 66 14.66 3.74 -5.32
C SER A 66 14.44 4.38 -3.95
N VAL A 67 15.37 4.20 -3.00
CA VAL A 67 15.28 4.75 -1.64
C VAL A 67 15.15 6.28 -1.65
N LYS A 68 15.91 6.98 -2.50
CA LYS A 68 15.85 8.45 -2.62
C LYS A 68 14.52 9.00 -3.14
N ARG A 69 13.67 8.14 -3.72
CA ARG A 69 12.35 8.50 -4.26
C ARG A 69 11.21 8.12 -3.35
N LEU A 70 11.51 7.53 -2.21
CA LEU A 70 10.55 7.15 -1.19
C LEU A 70 10.55 8.18 -0.05
N SER A 71 9.46 8.23 0.70
CA SER A 71 9.42 8.84 2.03
C SER A 71 10.37 8.09 2.98
N HIS A 72 10.57 8.64 4.18
CA HIS A 72 11.36 7.94 5.19
C HIS A 72 10.71 6.60 5.56
N PHE A 73 11.56 5.58 5.74
CA PHE A 73 11.12 4.32 6.30
C PHE A 73 10.78 4.49 7.78
N THR A 74 9.66 3.95 8.17
CA THR A 74 9.22 3.87 9.58
C THR A 74 10.07 2.85 10.35
N ASP A 75 9.87 2.78 11.67
CA ASP A 75 10.62 1.86 12.56
C ASP A 75 10.40 0.37 12.19
N ASP A 76 9.29 0.05 11.54
CA ASP A 76 9.00 -1.30 11.02
C ASP A 76 9.53 -1.53 9.59
N ASN A 77 10.46 -0.67 9.13
CA ASN A 77 11.09 -0.75 7.80
C ASN A 77 10.11 -0.65 6.62
N ARG A 78 9.04 0.12 6.76
CA ARG A 78 8.04 0.36 5.73
C ARG A 78 8.06 1.79 5.26
N ALA A 79 7.73 2.00 3.99
CA ALA A 79 7.51 3.29 3.37
C ALA A 79 6.34 3.20 2.40
N GLY A 80 5.61 4.29 2.24
CA GLY A 80 4.54 4.42 1.26
C GLY A 80 4.92 5.34 0.10
N ILE A 81 4.09 5.33 -0.91
CA ILE A 81 4.08 6.32 -1.99
C ILE A 81 2.81 7.14 -1.81
N GLU A 82 2.95 8.47 -1.82
CA GLU A 82 1.84 9.39 -1.59
C GLU A 82 0.62 9.07 -2.46
N ARG A 83 -0.57 9.16 -1.86
CA ARG A 83 -1.86 8.92 -2.52
C ARG A 83 -2.06 7.52 -3.08
N THR A 84 -1.20 6.55 -2.74
CA THR A 84 -1.32 5.16 -3.18
C THR A 84 -1.51 4.20 -2.01
N LEU A 85 -1.85 2.96 -2.33
CA LEU A 85 -1.88 1.83 -1.39
C LEU A 85 -0.64 0.94 -1.53
N HIS A 86 0.36 1.37 -2.32
CA HIS A 86 1.60 0.64 -2.43
C HIS A 86 2.35 0.66 -1.12
N ARG A 87 2.99 -0.46 -0.80
CA ARG A 87 3.83 -0.60 0.38
C ARG A 87 5.20 -1.10 -0.01
N ILE A 88 6.20 -0.35 0.38
CA ILE A 88 7.58 -0.68 0.18
C ILE A 88 8.16 -1.13 1.53
N SER A 89 8.71 -2.32 1.58
CA SER A 89 9.43 -2.81 2.76
C SER A 89 10.91 -2.92 2.43
N CYS A 90 11.78 -2.56 3.37
CA CYS A 90 13.22 -2.70 3.18
C CYS A 90 13.81 -3.76 4.12
N ILE A 91 14.87 -4.40 3.64
CA ILE A 91 15.76 -5.24 4.44
C ILE A 91 17.03 -4.46 4.70
N ARG A 92 17.49 -4.40 5.95
CA ARG A 92 18.72 -3.72 6.34
C ARG A 92 19.77 -4.72 6.79
N ASN A 93 21.04 -4.39 6.51
CA ASN A 93 22.17 -5.10 7.07
C ASN A 93 22.44 -4.68 8.53
N ARG A 94 23.46 -5.27 9.16
CA ARG A 94 23.86 -4.94 10.54
C ARG A 94 24.31 -3.48 10.73
N GLN A 95 24.67 -2.78 9.66
CA GLN A 95 25.08 -1.38 9.66
C GLN A 95 23.91 -0.42 9.40
N GLY A 96 22.67 -0.95 9.25
CA GLY A 96 21.47 -0.16 8.95
C GLY A 96 21.29 0.19 7.46
N LEU A 97 22.19 -0.24 6.57
CA LEU A 97 22.08 0.03 5.13
C LEU A 97 21.00 -0.85 4.49
N VAL A 98 20.21 -0.29 3.59
CA VAL A 98 19.19 -1.03 2.83
C VAL A 98 19.88 -1.95 1.82
N ILE A 99 19.68 -3.26 1.98
CA ILE A 99 20.21 -4.32 1.11
C ILE A 99 19.14 -5.04 0.31
N GLY A 100 17.87 -4.73 0.54
CA GLY A 100 16.75 -5.30 -0.21
C GLY A 100 15.52 -4.43 -0.13
N LEU A 101 14.72 -4.44 -1.18
CA LEU A 101 13.42 -3.77 -1.27
C LEU A 101 12.37 -4.74 -1.79
N THR A 102 11.21 -4.74 -1.14
CA THR A 102 10.00 -5.41 -1.63
C THR A 102 8.94 -4.34 -1.90
N CYS A 103 8.62 -4.13 -3.16
CA CYS A 103 7.66 -3.13 -3.63
C CYS A 103 6.33 -3.82 -3.93
N ARG A 104 5.40 -3.82 -2.96
CA ARG A 104 4.09 -4.47 -3.09
C ARG A 104 3.07 -3.54 -3.73
N VAL A 105 2.36 -4.06 -4.73
CA VAL A 105 1.29 -3.35 -5.42
C VAL A 105 0.02 -3.36 -4.59
N GLY A 106 -0.39 -2.21 -4.06
CA GLY A 106 -1.69 -2.02 -3.43
C GLY A 106 -2.73 -1.62 -4.45
N ARG A 107 -3.97 -2.11 -4.30
CA ARG A 107 -5.10 -1.78 -5.18
C ARG A 107 -6.32 -1.43 -4.36
N ALA A 108 -7.03 -0.38 -4.77
CA ALA A 108 -8.36 -0.08 -4.25
C ALA A 108 -9.41 -0.87 -5.03
N ILE A 109 -10.35 -1.47 -4.31
CA ILE A 109 -11.51 -2.14 -4.89
C ILE A 109 -12.73 -1.39 -4.38
N TYR A 110 -13.63 -1.04 -5.30
CA TYR A 110 -14.85 -0.29 -5.01
C TYR A 110 -16.09 -1.17 -5.16
N GLY A 111 -17.20 -0.77 -4.52
CA GLY A 111 -18.49 -1.44 -4.65
C GLY A 111 -18.70 -2.64 -3.73
N THR A 112 -17.75 -3.00 -2.90
CA THR A 112 -17.88 -4.13 -1.95
C THR A 112 -18.90 -3.87 -0.84
N ILE A 113 -19.29 -2.60 -0.65
CA ILE A 113 -20.18 -2.14 0.44
C ILE A 113 -21.65 -2.50 0.20
N ASN A 114 -22.06 -2.77 -1.02
CA ASN A 114 -23.47 -2.96 -1.38
C ASN A 114 -24.16 -4.08 -0.58
N ILE A 115 -23.40 -5.09 -0.15
CA ILE A 115 -23.89 -6.24 0.62
C ILE A 115 -24.28 -5.86 2.06
N ILE A 116 -23.67 -4.80 2.63
CA ILE A 116 -23.85 -4.43 4.04
C ILE A 116 -24.34 -2.97 4.20
N ARG A 117 -24.88 -2.38 3.16
CA ARG A 117 -25.31 -0.96 3.17
C ARG A 117 -26.39 -0.70 4.24
N ASP A 118 -27.33 -1.62 4.40
CA ASP A 118 -28.39 -1.62 5.42
C ASP A 118 -27.80 -1.60 6.84
N LEU A 119 -26.71 -2.30 7.08
CA LEU A 119 -26.02 -2.28 8.38
C LEU A 119 -25.43 -0.90 8.69
N LEU A 120 -24.90 -0.18 7.70
CA LEU A 120 -24.39 1.18 7.89
C LEU A 120 -25.51 2.19 8.23
N GLU A 121 -26.71 1.98 7.72
CA GLU A 121 -27.87 2.80 7.99
C GLU A 121 -28.44 2.54 9.38
N SER A 122 -28.20 1.36 9.96
CA SER A 122 -28.68 0.98 11.29
C SER A 122 -28.08 1.80 12.45
N LYS A 123 -27.01 2.58 12.21
CA LYS A 123 -26.28 3.39 13.20
C LYS A 123 -25.70 2.58 14.38
N LYS A 124 -25.55 1.29 14.22
CA LYS A 124 -24.95 0.39 15.23
C LYS A 124 -23.45 0.24 14.98
N SER A 125 -22.71 -0.15 16.00
CA SER A 125 -21.31 -0.55 15.87
C SER A 125 -21.21 -1.84 15.05
N ILE A 126 -20.21 -1.90 14.14
CA ILE A 126 -19.97 -3.05 13.26
C ILE A 126 -18.59 -3.60 13.56
N LEU A 127 -18.50 -4.88 13.87
CA LEU A 127 -17.25 -5.62 14.00
C LEU A 127 -17.05 -6.52 12.78
N VAL A 128 -15.95 -6.32 12.05
CA VAL A 128 -15.61 -7.10 10.86
C VAL A 128 -14.58 -8.16 11.21
N LEU A 129 -14.98 -9.43 11.16
CA LEU A 129 -14.13 -10.58 11.46
C LEU A 129 -13.91 -11.44 10.20
N GLY A 130 -12.75 -12.06 10.09
CA GLY A 130 -12.43 -12.97 9.01
C GLY A 130 -10.95 -13.31 8.97
N GLN A 131 -10.60 -14.33 8.19
CA GLN A 131 -9.22 -14.75 7.97
C GLN A 131 -8.38 -13.66 7.28
N PRO A 132 -7.05 -13.69 7.37
CA PRO A 132 -6.18 -12.83 6.58
C PRO A 132 -6.47 -12.96 5.07
N GLY A 133 -6.43 -11.84 4.34
CA GLY A 133 -6.60 -11.83 2.88
C GLY A 133 -8.05 -11.86 2.35
N VAL A 134 -9.08 -12.01 3.20
CA VAL A 134 -10.49 -12.06 2.75
C VAL A 134 -11.09 -10.69 2.40
N GLY A 135 -10.33 -9.61 2.48
CA GLY A 135 -10.78 -8.27 2.06
C GLY A 135 -11.33 -7.37 3.18
N LYS A 136 -11.09 -7.70 4.47
CA LYS A 136 -11.55 -6.86 5.61
C LYS A 136 -11.14 -5.38 5.46
N THR A 137 -9.86 -5.12 5.21
CA THR A 137 -9.32 -3.76 5.03
C THR A 137 -9.95 -3.05 3.84
N THR A 138 -10.19 -3.78 2.74
CA THR A 138 -10.88 -3.26 1.55
C THR A 138 -12.31 -2.84 1.90
N MET A 139 -13.04 -3.67 2.64
CA MET A 139 -14.40 -3.37 3.11
C MET A 139 -14.41 -2.15 4.03
N ILE A 140 -13.50 -2.07 5.02
CA ILE A 140 -13.43 -0.93 5.96
C ILE A 140 -13.11 0.37 5.21
N ARG A 141 -12.21 0.34 4.21
CA ARG A 141 -11.92 1.51 3.36
C ARG A 141 -13.17 1.97 2.62
N GLU A 142 -13.90 1.06 2.04
CA GLU A 142 -15.12 1.38 1.30
C GLU A 142 -16.24 1.86 2.23
N ILE A 143 -16.38 1.31 3.44
CA ILE A 143 -17.27 1.82 4.50
C ILE A 143 -16.95 3.28 4.81
N ALA A 144 -15.68 3.61 5.00
CA ALA A 144 -15.25 4.97 5.30
C ALA A 144 -15.59 5.93 4.15
N ARG A 145 -15.29 5.54 2.91
CA ARG A 145 -15.59 6.32 1.71
C ARG A 145 -17.08 6.58 1.55
N VAL A 146 -17.90 5.54 1.58
CA VAL A 146 -19.35 5.64 1.39
C VAL A 146 -20.01 6.44 2.52
N SER A 147 -19.61 6.19 3.77
CA SER A 147 -20.12 6.95 4.91
C SER A 147 -19.80 8.44 4.82
N ALA A 148 -18.59 8.79 4.36
CA ALA A 148 -18.18 10.18 4.23
C ALA A 148 -18.73 10.88 2.98
N ASN A 149 -18.75 10.21 1.83
CA ASN A 149 -19.12 10.82 0.55
C ASN A 149 -20.63 10.75 0.27
N GLU A 150 -21.26 9.60 0.54
CA GLU A 150 -22.64 9.34 0.15
C GLU A 150 -23.63 9.57 1.31
N MET A 151 -23.22 9.22 2.55
CA MET A 151 -24.07 9.37 3.73
C MET A 151 -23.82 10.69 4.49
N ALA A 152 -22.92 11.55 3.98
CA ALA A 152 -22.56 12.84 4.56
C ALA A 152 -22.14 12.78 6.06
N LYS A 153 -21.60 11.64 6.50
CA LYS A 153 -21.12 11.48 7.89
C LYS A 153 -19.71 12.06 8.05
N ARG A 154 -19.40 12.53 9.25
CA ARG A 154 -18.04 12.88 9.64
C ARG A 154 -17.33 11.59 10.02
N VAL A 155 -16.37 11.15 9.21
CA VAL A 155 -15.65 9.88 9.37
C VAL A 155 -14.20 10.17 9.69
N VAL A 156 -13.72 9.55 10.76
CA VAL A 156 -12.29 9.52 11.14
C VAL A 156 -11.82 8.08 11.09
N ILE A 157 -10.72 7.86 10.40
CA ILE A 157 -10.04 6.56 10.30
C ILE A 157 -8.87 6.59 11.28
N ILE A 158 -8.86 5.69 12.24
CA ILE A 158 -7.75 5.46 13.15
C ILE A 158 -7.02 4.21 12.64
N ASP A 159 -5.95 4.45 11.88
CA ASP A 159 -5.25 3.43 11.09
C ASP A 159 -3.92 3.06 11.75
N THR A 160 -3.94 2.02 12.58
CA THR A 160 -2.79 1.58 13.39
C THR A 160 -1.65 1.00 12.55
N SER A 161 -2.00 0.38 11.43
CA SER A 161 -1.03 -0.33 10.56
C SER A 161 -0.93 0.29 9.16
N ASN A 162 -1.51 1.47 8.97
CA ASN A 162 -1.57 2.20 7.70
C ASN A 162 -2.14 1.39 6.52
N GLU A 163 -2.96 0.37 6.79
CA GLU A 163 -3.51 -0.51 5.76
C GLU A 163 -4.75 0.06 5.07
N ILE A 164 -5.48 0.96 5.73
CA ILE A 164 -6.74 1.50 5.21
C ILE A 164 -6.46 2.64 4.25
N ALA A 165 -5.61 3.57 4.64
CA ALA A 165 -5.36 4.81 3.91
C ALA A 165 -4.00 4.87 3.20
N GLY A 166 -3.14 3.87 3.38
CA GLY A 166 -1.78 3.80 2.83
C GLY A 166 -0.69 4.22 3.80
N ASP A 167 0.55 3.84 3.52
CA ASP A 167 1.72 4.03 4.40
C ASP A 167 2.37 5.44 4.29
N SER A 168 1.84 6.33 3.46
CA SER A 168 2.38 7.70 3.30
C SER A 168 1.60 8.74 4.11
N ASP A 169 2.16 9.94 4.26
CA ASP A 169 1.51 11.07 4.95
C ASP A 169 0.26 11.56 4.21
N ILE A 170 0.27 11.51 2.88
CA ILE A 170 -0.90 11.86 2.06
C ILE A 170 -1.70 10.59 1.79
N PRO A 171 -2.94 10.50 2.32
CA PRO A 171 -3.74 9.29 2.23
C PRO A 171 -4.22 9.01 0.81
N HIS A 172 -4.49 7.74 0.52
CA HIS A 172 -5.08 7.31 -0.73
C HIS A 172 -6.50 7.87 -0.91
N VAL A 173 -6.81 8.31 -2.10
CA VAL A 173 -8.13 8.88 -2.46
C VAL A 173 -9.32 7.92 -2.25
N GLY A 174 -9.06 6.63 -2.13
CA GLY A 174 -10.07 5.60 -1.86
C GLY A 174 -10.75 5.69 -0.49
N ILE A 175 -10.27 6.56 0.42
CA ILE A 175 -10.99 6.87 1.67
C ILE A 175 -12.01 8.01 1.50
N GLY A 176 -12.05 8.64 0.33
CA GLY A 176 -12.94 9.76 0.03
C GLY A 176 -12.70 10.95 0.96
N ARG A 177 -13.77 11.52 1.50
CA ARG A 177 -13.76 12.69 2.42
C ARG A 177 -13.46 12.30 3.88
N ALA A 178 -13.22 11.02 4.17
CA ALA A 178 -12.84 10.60 5.52
C ALA A 178 -11.46 11.17 5.89
N ARG A 179 -11.28 11.53 7.15
CA ARG A 179 -9.99 11.99 7.69
C ARG A 179 -9.25 10.80 8.29
N ARG A 180 -7.94 10.74 8.06
CA ARG A 180 -7.09 9.75 8.72
C ARG A 180 -6.35 10.40 9.88
N THR A 181 -6.28 9.69 11.00
CA THR A 181 -5.41 9.99 12.12
C THR A 181 -4.38 8.87 12.25
N HIS A 182 -3.11 9.25 12.33
CA HIS A 182 -2.03 8.30 12.58
C HIS A 182 -1.98 7.92 14.06
N VAL A 183 -1.68 6.66 14.33
CA VAL A 183 -1.39 6.17 15.67
C VAL A 183 0.13 6.01 15.77
N SER A 184 0.77 6.79 16.61
CA SER A 184 2.24 6.78 16.76
C SER A 184 2.79 5.41 17.19
N HIS A 185 2.06 4.70 18.05
CA HIS A 185 2.38 3.34 18.49
C HIS A 185 1.11 2.52 18.60
N THR A 186 1.15 1.26 18.21
CA THR A 186 -0.02 0.36 18.16
C THR A 186 -0.77 0.23 19.49
N ASN A 187 -0.07 0.35 20.63
CA ASN A 187 -0.64 0.30 21.96
C ASN A 187 -1.36 1.59 22.38
N LEU A 188 -1.22 2.69 21.62
CA LEU A 188 -1.85 3.98 21.92
C LEU A 188 -3.13 4.24 21.13
N GLN A 189 -3.64 3.24 20.40
CA GLN A 189 -4.85 3.38 19.58
C GLN A 189 -6.05 3.90 20.40
N HIS A 190 -6.22 3.40 21.62
CA HIS A 190 -7.34 3.80 22.48
C HIS A 190 -7.28 5.28 22.89
N ASN A 191 -6.09 5.86 23.07
CA ASN A 191 -5.94 7.28 23.39
C ASN A 191 -6.42 8.16 22.22
N VAL A 192 -6.01 7.79 21.00
CA VAL A 192 -6.43 8.51 19.77
C VAL A 192 -7.94 8.38 19.51
N MET A 193 -8.59 7.32 20.01
CA MET A 193 -10.04 7.15 19.89
C MET A 193 -10.84 8.04 20.85
N ILE A 194 -10.21 8.53 21.92
CA ILE A 194 -10.86 9.36 22.94
C ILE A 194 -10.71 10.86 22.61
N GLU A 195 -9.64 11.27 21.92
CA GLU A 195 -9.44 12.65 21.43
C GLU A 195 -10.47 13.01 20.34
#